data_38815455e2628081cb1eff77c63047f8
#
_entry.id   38815455e2628081cb1eff77c63047f8
#
_cell.length_a   1.000
_cell.length_b   1.000
_cell.length_c   1.000
_cell.angle_alpha   90.00
_cell.angle_beta   90.00
_cell.angle_gamma   90.00
#
_symmetry.space_group_name_H-M   'P 1'
#
loop_
_entity.id
_entity.type
_entity.pdbx_description
1 polymer ?
#
loop_
_entity_poly.entity_id
_entity_poly.type
_entity_poly.pdbx_seq_one_letter_code
_entity_poly.pdbx_strand_id
1 'polypeptide(L)'
;MPDEPAFVTLGDDDFLREARKVVDVANEQGTSLRILGSLGIYAHSMHAPESISFLRRVGRIREGTPLFTDLDLMGYASQSRSISNVFKSLGFKPDDMINGFFGDRRLIYYEGSNRFHVDIFLDKLEFSHDVLFGKKPGNGRLELDSPTISLTDLVLEKLQIHKIARKDLVDLAVLFLGHDVTSTANGDREVVDAGRIAAILSDDWGFWYESTQNLEKTKQLSRGFASEGRIAPDQVARIEGRIGTLEQALQAVPKGRHWTKRAKVGTSKPWFREVEEVVR
;
A
#
# COMPACT_ATOMS: atom_id res chain seq x y z
N MET A 1 33.89 -5.98 17.70
CA MET A 1 32.77 -5.57 16.84
C MET A 1 32.24 -4.29 17.44
N PRO A 2 32.22 -3.14 16.73
CA PRO A 2 31.51 -1.99 17.25
C PRO A 2 30.03 -2.35 17.27
N ASP A 3 29.36 -2.06 18.39
CA ASP A 3 27.91 -2.19 18.53
C ASP A 3 27.23 -1.42 17.39
N GLU A 4 26.43 -2.10 16.57
CA GLU A 4 25.53 -1.44 15.65
C GLU A 4 24.64 -0.50 16.47
N PRO A 5 24.50 0.78 16.09
CA PRO A 5 23.66 1.70 16.85
C PRO A 5 22.24 1.12 16.88
N ALA A 6 21.74 0.84 18.07
CA ALA A 6 20.36 0.39 18.26
C ALA A 6 19.46 1.45 17.62
N PHE A 7 18.73 1.07 16.56
CA PHE A 7 17.73 1.93 15.95
C PHE A 7 16.73 2.33 17.04
N VAL A 8 16.61 3.62 17.31
CA VAL A 8 15.59 4.13 18.22
C VAL A 8 14.25 3.99 17.49
N THR A 9 13.52 2.95 17.83
CA THR A 9 12.22 2.66 17.24
C THR A 9 11.24 3.74 17.67
N LEU A 10 10.69 4.48 16.69
CA LEU A 10 9.61 5.43 16.93
C LEU A 10 8.32 4.68 17.31
N GLY A 11 7.53 5.26 18.21
CA GLY A 11 6.16 4.79 18.42
C GLY A 11 5.30 5.00 17.15
N ASP A 12 4.26 4.18 16.97
CA ASP A 12 3.45 4.18 15.75
C ASP A 12 2.86 5.58 15.43
N ASP A 13 2.33 6.27 16.44
CA ASP A 13 1.74 7.61 16.28
C ASP A 13 2.81 8.68 16.01
N ASP A 14 4.01 8.52 16.57
CA ASP A 14 5.16 9.40 16.30
C ASP A 14 5.67 9.21 14.87
N PHE A 15 5.69 7.95 14.41
CA PHE A 15 6.09 7.62 13.04
C PHE A 15 5.13 8.25 12.01
N LEU A 16 3.82 8.14 12.25
CA LEU A 16 2.81 8.77 11.41
C LEU A 16 2.93 10.31 11.41
N ARG A 17 3.26 10.91 12.56
CA ARG A 17 3.47 12.36 12.66
C ARG A 17 4.67 12.82 11.84
N GLU A 18 5.79 12.11 11.90
CA GLU A 18 6.95 12.40 11.06
C GLU A 18 6.65 12.24 9.57
N ALA A 19 5.92 11.18 9.19
CA ALA A 19 5.51 10.98 7.81
C ALA A 19 4.59 12.09 7.28
N ARG A 20 3.60 12.51 8.08
CA ARG A 20 2.72 13.65 7.75
C ARG A 20 3.52 14.94 7.55
N LYS A 21 4.48 15.23 8.43
CA LYS A 21 5.36 16.39 8.30
C LYS A 21 6.09 16.42 6.95
N VAL A 22 6.59 15.27 6.48
CA VAL A 22 7.24 15.18 5.15
C VAL A 22 6.26 15.55 4.04
N VAL A 23 5.02 15.02 4.10
CA VAL A 23 3.98 15.30 3.09
C VAL A 23 3.53 16.76 3.14
N ASP A 24 3.38 17.34 4.34
CA ASP A 24 2.94 18.72 4.51
C ASP A 24 3.98 19.69 3.93
N VAL A 25 5.26 19.50 4.26
CA VAL A 25 6.37 20.31 3.69
C VAL A 25 6.44 20.15 2.16
N ALA A 26 6.21 18.94 1.65
CA ALA A 26 6.16 18.72 0.20
C ALA A 26 5.01 19.50 -0.44
N ASN A 27 3.80 19.43 0.14
CA ASN A 27 2.63 20.16 -0.36
C ASN A 27 2.86 21.69 -0.33
N GLU A 28 3.45 22.23 0.75
CA GLU A 28 3.81 23.66 0.87
C GLU A 28 4.78 24.10 -0.23
N GLN A 29 5.65 23.20 -0.68
CA GLN A 29 6.59 23.43 -1.78
C GLN A 29 6.03 23.06 -3.17
N GLY A 30 4.73 22.75 -3.28
CA GLY A 30 4.07 22.39 -4.54
C GLY A 30 4.49 21.02 -5.08
N THR A 31 4.98 20.12 -4.21
CA THR A 31 5.44 18.79 -4.57
C THR A 31 4.44 17.73 -4.07
N SER A 32 3.98 16.87 -4.98
CA SER A 32 3.04 15.82 -4.64
C SER A 32 3.77 14.60 -4.09
N LEU A 33 3.67 14.38 -2.78
CA LEU A 33 4.08 13.15 -2.11
C LEU A 33 2.92 12.58 -1.31
N ARG A 34 2.76 11.25 -1.32
CA ARG A 34 1.70 10.58 -0.56
C ARG A 34 2.24 9.33 0.12
N ILE A 35 1.82 9.16 1.37
CA ILE A 35 2.13 7.96 2.15
C ILE A 35 1.41 6.76 1.52
N LEU A 36 2.12 5.66 1.35
CA LEU A 36 1.59 4.38 0.90
C LEU A 36 1.92 3.26 1.89
N GLY A 37 1.64 2.04 1.56
CA GLY A 37 1.96 0.91 2.39
C GLY A 37 1.12 0.82 3.66
N SER A 38 1.68 0.13 4.63
CA SER A 38 1.02 -0.11 5.91
C SER A 38 0.75 1.17 6.70
N LEU A 39 1.63 2.16 6.61
CA LEU A 39 1.44 3.43 7.29
C LEU A 39 0.27 4.23 6.68
N GLY A 40 0.08 4.13 5.34
CA GLY A 40 -1.09 4.69 4.66
C GLY A 40 -2.38 4.04 5.14
N ILE A 41 -2.42 2.72 5.25
CA ILE A 41 -3.57 1.98 5.79
C ILE A 41 -3.84 2.36 7.26
N TYR A 42 -2.80 2.48 8.07
CA TYR A 42 -2.92 2.92 9.46
C TYR A 42 -3.51 4.33 9.57
N ALA A 43 -3.03 5.27 8.74
CA ALA A 43 -3.49 6.66 8.73
C ALA A 43 -5.00 6.76 8.42
N HIS A 44 -5.51 6.02 7.42
CA HIS A 44 -6.93 5.93 7.13
C HIS A 44 -7.70 5.25 8.27
N SER A 45 -7.15 4.17 8.83
CA SER A 45 -7.82 3.39 9.88
C SER A 45 -7.91 4.10 11.24
N MET A 46 -7.24 5.26 11.43
CA MET A 46 -7.34 6.05 12.67
C MET A 46 -8.79 6.44 13.02
N HIS A 47 -9.68 6.54 12.04
CA HIS A 47 -11.11 6.81 12.22
C HIS A 47 -11.94 5.55 12.52
N ALA A 48 -11.32 4.37 12.47
CA ALA A 48 -11.93 3.07 12.72
C ALA A 48 -11.29 2.39 13.95
N PRO A 49 -11.68 2.72 15.20
CA PRO A 49 -11.02 2.24 16.41
C PRO A 49 -10.94 0.71 16.52
N GLU A 50 -11.91 0.00 15.97
CA GLU A 50 -11.91 -1.47 15.93
C GLU A 50 -10.75 -2.03 15.10
N SER A 51 -10.47 -1.41 13.93
CA SER A 51 -9.37 -1.80 13.06
C SER A 51 -8.02 -1.57 13.72
N ILE A 52 -7.84 -0.44 14.39
CA ILE A 52 -6.62 -0.15 15.15
C ILE A 52 -6.46 -1.12 16.33
N SER A 53 -7.54 -1.38 17.06
CA SER A 53 -7.53 -2.35 18.17
C SER A 53 -7.20 -3.76 17.69
N PHE A 54 -7.75 -4.18 16.56
CA PHE A 54 -7.43 -5.44 15.91
C PHE A 54 -5.95 -5.49 15.52
N LEU A 55 -5.46 -4.48 14.77
CA LEU A 55 -4.06 -4.41 14.34
C LEU A 55 -3.08 -4.50 15.51
N ARG A 56 -3.31 -3.76 16.58
CA ARG A 56 -2.46 -3.78 17.79
C ARG A 56 -2.49 -5.15 18.48
N ARG A 57 -3.66 -5.81 18.52
CA ARG A 57 -3.82 -7.13 19.14
C ARG A 57 -3.09 -8.24 18.39
N VAL A 58 -3.15 -8.24 17.05
CA VAL A 58 -2.55 -9.31 16.25
C VAL A 58 -1.11 -9.01 15.83
N GLY A 59 -0.73 -7.73 15.77
CA GLY A 59 0.52 -7.25 15.19
C GLY A 59 0.63 -7.56 13.69
N ARG A 60 1.46 -6.83 12.95
CA ARG A 60 1.65 -7.11 11.52
C ARG A 60 2.50 -8.36 11.30
N ILE A 61 3.65 -8.46 11.95
CA ILE A 61 4.54 -9.63 11.88
C ILE A 61 4.17 -10.58 13.01
N ARG A 62 4.21 -10.09 14.22
CA ARG A 62 3.80 -10.77 15.47
C ARG A 62 3.41 -9.72 16.51
N GLU A 63 2.71 -10.15 17.53
CA GLU A 63 2.35 -9.31 18.68
C GLU A 63 3.60 -8.70 19.32
N GLY A 64 3.52 -7.42 19.75
CA GLY A 64 4.59 -6.72 20.44
C GLY A 64 5.76 -6.23 19.55
N THR A 65 5.71 -6.44 18.23
CA THR A 65 6.69 -5.85 17.32
C THR A 65 6.25 -4.47 16.85
N PRO A 66 7.19 -3.54 16.54
CA PRO A 66 6.86 -2.29 15.88
C PRO A 66 6.01 -2.51 14.62
N LEU A 67 5.01 -1.67 14.41
CA LEU A 67 4.15 -1.76 13.21
C LEU A 67 4.88 -1.25 11.96
N PHE A 68 5.75 -0.26 12.13
CA PHE A 68 6.43 0.45 11.04
C PHE A 68 7.93 0.57 11.31
N THR A 69 8.75 0.40 10.26
CA THR A 69 10.22 0.51 10.30
C THR A 69 10.76 1.44 9.23
N ASP A 70 9.99 1.67 8.18
CA ASP A 70 10.32 2.43 6.98
C ASP A 70 9.12 3.27 6.52
N LEU A 71 9.41 4.36 5.84
CA LEU A 71 8.41 5.24 5.27
C LEU A 71 8.39 5.07 3.76
N ASP A 72 7.28 4.50 3.26
CA ASP A 72 7.02 4.37 1.83
C ASP A 72 6.19 5.56 1.33
N LEU A 73 6.67 6.21 0.27
CA LEU A 73 6.01 7.35 -0.37
C LEU A 73 5.84 7.12 -1.88
N MET A 74 4.78 7.70 -2.44
CA MET A 74 4.56 7.82 -3.87
C MET A 74 4.73 9.27 -4.31
N GLY A 75 5.46 9.48 -5.40
CA GLY A 75 5.65 10.77 -6.04
C GLY A 75 5.58 10.68 -7.57
N TYR A 76 5.72 11.81 -8.23
CA TYR A 76 5.84 11.86 -9.69
C TYR A 76 7.29 12.04 -10.12
N ALA A 77 7.76 11.27 -11.10
CA ALA A 77 9.10 11.38 -11.67
C ALA A 77 9.36 12.79 -12.23
N SER A 78 8.34 13.44 -12.76
CA SER A 78 8.41 14.84 -13.21
C SER A 78 8.75 15.85 -12.10
N GLN A 79 8.61 15.46 -10.83
CA GLN A 79 8.92 16.27 -9.65
C GLN A 79 10.18 15.79 -8.89
N SER A 80 11.00 14.89 -9.43
CA SER A 80 12.16 14.31 -8.72
C SER A 80 13.10 15.37 -8.16
N ARG A 81 13.34 16.47 -8.90
CA ARG A 81 14.16 17.58 -8.41
C ARG A 81 13.52 18.32 -7.23
N SER A 82 12.20 18.55 -7.29
CA SER A 82 11.45 19.17 -6.20
C SER A 82 11.43 18.26 -4.97
N ILE A 83 11.24 16.97 -5.16
CA ILE A 83 11.33 15.95 -4.10
C ILE A 83 12.70 16.03 -3.41
N SER A 84 13.80 16.07 -4.17
CA SER A 84 15.15 16.19 -3.61
C SER A 84 15.32 17.48 -2.79
N ASN A 85 14.74 18.59 -3.21
CA ASN A 85 14.78 19.85 -2.47
C ASN A 85 14.01 19.75 -1.14
N VAL A 86 12.83 19.11 -1.13
CA VAL A 86 12.03 18.84 0.09
C VAL A 86 12.86 18.06 1.09
N PHE A 87 13.44 16.92 0.69
CA PHE A 87 14.24 16.08 1.59
C PHE A 87 15.49 16.76 2.10
N LYS A 88 16.15 17.55 1.25
CA LYS A 88 17.28 18.39 1.66
C LYS A 88 16.87 19.44 2.70
N SER A 89 15.72 20.11 2.53
CA SER A 89 15.22 21.11 3.49
C SER A 89 14.86 20.49 4.84
N LEU A 90 14.46 19.22 4.86
CA LEU A 90 14.17 18.45 6.06
C LEU A 90 15.42 17.81 6.70
N GLY A 91 16.61 17.96 6.10
CA GLY A 91 17.86 17.40 6.62
C GLY A 91 18.07 15.91 6.37
N PHE A 92 17.30 15.31 5.47
CA PHE A 92 17.51 13.93 5.04
C PHE A 92 18.72 13.79 4.13
N LYS A 93 19.37 12.63 4.19
CA LYS A 93 20.54 12.30 3.36
C LYS A 93 20.10 11.35 2.24
N PRO A 94 20.41 11.65 0.96
CA PRO A 94 20.12 10.76 -0.15
C PRO A 94 21.01 9.50 -0.11
N ASP A 95 20.49 8.39 -0.63
CA ASP A 95 21.34 7.29 -1.08
C ASP A 95 21.85 7.62 -2.49
N ASP A 96 23.06 8.16 -2.59
CA ASP A 96 23.61 8.64 -3.85
C ASP A 96 23.77 7.52 -4.89
N MET A 97 24.05 6.29 -4.44
CA MET A 97 24.22 5.15 -5.33
C MET A 97 22.86 4.71 -5.92
N ILE A 98 21.88 4.43 -5.07
CA ILE A 98 20.55 3.97 -5.52
C ILE A 98 19.87 5.08 -6.33
N ASN A 99 19.91 6.32 -5.84
CA ASN A 99 19.28 7.45 -6.53
C ASN A 99 19.97 7.76 -7.88
N GLY A 100 21.26 7.48 -8.01
CA GLY A 100 21.99 7.61 -9.27
C GLY A 100 21.61 6.55 -10.30
N PHE A 101 21.38 5.31 -9.89
CA PHE A 101 21.05 4.19 -10.80
C PHE A 101 19.54 4.04 -11.08
N PHE A 102 18.69 4.38 -10.13
CA PHE A 102 17.25 4.10 -10.18
C PHE A 102 16.37 5.34 -9.99
N GLY A 103 16.96 6.54 -9.98
CA GLY A 103 16.28 7.80 -9.68
C GLY A 103 15.19 8.23 -10.68
N ASP A 104 15.02 7.49 -11.77
CA ASP A 104 13.89 7.61 -12.70
C ASP A 104 12.60 6.92 -12.20
N ARG A 105 12.71 6.00 -11.25
CA ARG A 105 11.59 5.20 -10.71
C ARG A 105 11.56 5.04 -9.19
N ARG A 106 12.70 5.27 -8.49
CA ARG A 106 12.82 5.13 -7.03
C ARG A 106 13.86 6.08 -6.47
N LEU A 107 13.56 6.73 -5.34
CA LEU A 107 14.51 7.51 -4.57
C LEU A 107 14.54 7.01 -3.13
N ILE A 108 15.73 6.98 -2.53
CA ILE A 108 15.93 6.58 -1.14
C ILE A 108 16.60 7.70 -0.37
N TYR A 109 16.08 7.94 0.84
CA TYR A 109 16.63 8.92 1.78
C TYR A 109 16.71 8.33 3.17
N TYR A 110 17.71 8.77 3.94
CA TYR A 110 17.88 8.42 5.34
C TYR A 110 17.58 9.63 6.22
N GLU A 111 16.79 9.45 7.26
CA GLU A 111 16.51 10.49 8.25
C GLU A 111 17.83 10.89 8.96
N GLY A 112 17.98 12.18 9.30
CA GLY A 112 19.25 12.76 9.75
C GLY A 112 19.88 12.10 10.98
N SER A 113 19.05 11.53 11.87
CA SER A 113 19.47 10.73 13.03
C SER A 113 19.48 9.22 12.78
N ASN A 114 19.28 8.80 11.55
CA ASN A 114 19.26 7.42 11.10
C ASN A 114 18.20 6.53 11.81
N ARG A 115 17.05 7.14 12.20
CA ARG A 115 15.95 6.43 12.87
C ARG A 115 15.14 5.57 11.91
N PHE A 116 14.98 6.00 10.67
CA PHE A 116 14.31 5.29 9.59
C PHE A 116 14.80 5.76 8.23
N HIS A 117 14.50 5.00 7.22
CA HIS A 117 14.70 5.41 5.83
C HIS A 117 13.36 5.66 5.13
N VAL A 118 13.45 6.35 4.01
CA VAL A 118 12.30 6.69 3.18
C VAL A 118 12.53 6.13 1.79
N ASP A 119 11.58 5.34 1.33
CA ASP A 119 11.48 4.84 -0.04
C ASP A 119 10.44 5.64 -0.81
N ILE A 120 10.82 6.25 -1.91
CA ILE A 120 9.92 7.02 -2.75
C ILE A 120 9.82 6.35 -4.11
N PHE A 121 8.66 5.79 -4.40
CA PHE A 121 8.34 5.23 -5.71
C PHE A 121 7.81 6.34 -6.62
N LEU A 122 8.12 6.28 -7.91
CA LEU A 122 7.78 7.33 -8.87
C LEU A 122 6.84 6.81 -9.95
N ASP A 123 5.72 7.51 -10.18
CA ASP A 123 4.72 7.29 -11.22
C ASP A 123 3.91 5.99 -11.06
N LYS A 124 4.50 4.91 -10.58
CA LYS A 124 3.87 3.59 -10.41
C LYS A 124 4.59 2.73 -9.38
N LEU A 125 3.90 1.73 -8.86
CA LEU A 125 4.53 0.59 -8.19
C LEU A 125 4.79 -0.50 -9.22
N GLU A 126 6.05 -0.87 -9.38
CA GLU A 126 6.51 -1.91 -10.30
C GLU A 126 6.93 -3.18 -9.54
N PHE A 127 6.00 -3.77 -8.80
CA PHE A 127 6.24 -5.04 -8.12
C PHE A 127 5.76 -6.21 -8.98
N SER A 128 5.01 -7.15 -8.41
CA SER A 128 4.54 -8.31 -9.17
C SER A 128 3.60 -7.93 -10.31
N HIS A 129 2.81 -6.86 -10.12
CA HIS A 129 1.97 -6.20 -11.14
C HIS A 129 2.11 -4.69 -11.01
N ASP A 130 1.77 -3.94 -12.07
CA ASP A 130 1.85 -2.48 -12.05
C ASP A 130 0.60 -1.86 -11.41
N VAL A 131 0.83 -0.94 -10.46
CA VAL A 131 -0.20 -0.01 -9.98
C VAL A 131 0.19 1.40 -10.42
N LEU A 132 -0.62 1.99 -11.31
CA LEU A 132 -0.29 3.24 -11.98
C LEU A 132 -0.86 4.45 -11.24
N PHE A 133 -0.02 5.44 -10.94
CA PHE A 133 -0.41 6.70 -10.29
C PHE A 133 -0.41 7.91 -11.24
N GLY A 134 0.12 7.76 -12.45
CA GLY A 134 0.27 8.84 -13.42
C GLY A 134 1.67 9.43 -13.42
N LYS A 135 1.91 10.44 -14.28
CA LYS A 135 3.28 10.96 -14.53
C LYS A 135 3.51 12.39 -14.06
N LYS A 136 2.46 13.11 -13.68
CA LYS A 136 2.57 14.53 -13.30
C LYS A 136 1.34 15.01 -12.54
N PRO A 137 1.45 16.07 -11.74
CA PRO A 137 0.33 16.71 -11.08
C PRO A 137 -0.79 17.10 -12.06
N GLY A 138 -2.04 17.04 -11.58
CA GLY A 138 -3.24 17.38 -12.36
C GLY A 138 -3.67 16.35 -13.40
N ASN A 139 -2.88 15.31 -13.63
CA ASN A 139 -3.22 14.20 -14.52
C ASN A 139 -2.81 12.85 -13.93
N GLY A 140 -2.82 12.75 -12.63
CA GLY A 140 -2.44 11.57 -11.87
C GLY A 140 -3.46 11.25 -10.79
N ARG A 141 -3.04 10.46 -9.81
CA ARG A 141 -3.90 9.98 -8.73
C ARG A 141 -3.48 10.48 -7.34
N LEU A 142 -2.33 11.17 -7.23
CA LEU A 142 -1.85 11.64 -5.93
C LEU A 142 -2.65 12.83 -5.38
N GLU A 143 -3.44 13.47 -6.24
CA GLU A 143 -4.35 14.55 -5.84
C GLU A 143 -5.70 14.06 -5.32
N LEU A 144 -6.00 12.75 -5.42
CA LEU A 144 -7.27 12.18 -4.96
C LEU A 144 -7.38 12.18 -3.44
N ASP A 145 -6.23 12.07 -2.75
CA ASP A 145 -6.19 12.05 -1.30
C ASP A 145 -4.91 12.69 -0.74
N SER A 146 -4.91 13.01 0.56
CA SER A 146 -3.77 13.52 1.33
C SER A 146 -4.03 13.29 2.82
N PRO A 147 -3.03 12.85 3.59
CA PRO A 147 -1.59 12.71 3.27
C PRO A 147 -1.21 11.39 2.58
N THR A 148 -2.17 10.52 2.30
CA THR A 148 -1.97 9.17 1.77
C THR A 148 -2.34 9.08 0.29
N ILE A 149 -2.00 7.96 -0.37
CA ILE A 149 -2.68 7.55 -1.58
C ILE A 149 -4.12 7.14 -1.23
N SER A 150 -5.03 7.07 -2.21
CA SER A 150 -6.42 6.70 -1.96
C SER A 150 -6.57 5.28 -1.39
N LEU A 151 -7.62 5.03 -0.59
CA LEU A 151 -7.93 3.69 -0.08
C LEU A 151 -8.00 2.63 -1.19
N THR A 152 -8.58 2.98 -2.33
CA THR A 152 -8.65 2.10 -3.50
C THR A 152 -7.27 1.70 -4.00
N ASP A 153 -6.32 2.64 -4.03
CA ASP A 153 -4.95 2.39 -4.47
C ASP A 153 -4.16 1.59 -3.40
N LEU A 154 -4.43 1.79 -2.10
CA LEU A 154 -3.89 0.96 -1.02
C LEU A 154 -4.35 -0.50 -1.13
N VAL A 155 -5.60 -0.75 -1.51
CA VAL A 155 -6.09 -2.11 -1.78
C VAL A 155 -5.34 -2.72 -2.97
N LEU A 156 -5.22 -2.00 -4.08
CA LEU A 156 -4.50 -2.47 -5.27
C LEU A 156 -3.03 -2.76 -4.96
N GLU A 157 -2.37 -1.91 -4.17
CA GLU A 157 -1.00 -2.09 -3.70
C GLU A 157 -0.81 -3.43 -2.99
N LYS A 158 -1.74 -3.83 -2.15
CA LYS A 158 -1.66 -5.10 -1.42
C LYS A 158 -2.09 -6.30 -2.26
N LEU A 159 -3.11 -6.14 -3.09
CA LEU A 159 -3.62 -7.22 -3.93
C LEU A 159 -2.66 -7.67 -5.03
N GLN A 160 -1.74 -6.80 -5.48
CA GLN A 160 -0.78 -7.12 -6.53
C GLN A 160 0.37 -8.04 -6.06
N ILE A 161 0.54 -8.27 -4.74
CA ILE A 161 1.70 -8.98 -4.19
C ILE A 161 1.63 -10.47 -4.48
N HIS A 162 2.59 -11.00 -5.26
CA HIS A 162 2.80 -12.44 -5.38
C HIS A 162 3.48 -12.98 -4.12
N LYS A 163 3.09 -14.18 -3.67
CA LYS A 163 3.56 -14.75 -2.39
C LYS A 163 3.33 -13.81 -1.19
N ILE A 164 2.14 -13.21 -1.14
CA ILE A 164 1.75 -12.26 -0.10
C ILE A 164 2.06 -12.78 1.30
N ALA A 165 2.73 -11.94 2.10
CA ALA A 165 3.13 -12.29 3.46
C ALA A 165 1.99 -12.02 4.47
N ARG A 166 2.12 -12.63 5.67
CA ARG A 166 1.15 -12.42 6.76
C ARG A 166 0.90 -10.92 7.06
N LYS A 167 1.95 -10.10 7.07
CA LYS A 167 1.85 -8.67 7.36
C LYS A 167 0.91 -7.94 6.40
N ASP A 168 0.97 -8.29 5.11
CA ASP A 168 0.16 -7.65 4.07
C ASP A 168 -1.29 -8.17 4.07
N LEU A 169 -1.50 -9.43 4.46
CA LEU A 169 -2.83 -9.97 4.71
C LEU A 169 -3.50 -9.33 5.94
N VAL A 170 -2.73 -9.02 6.99
CA VAL A 170 -3.21 -8.26 8.15
C VAL A 170 -3.60 -6.84 7.71
N ASP A 171 -2.78 -6.19 6.90
CA ASP A 171 -3.06 -4.86 6.35
C ASP A 171 -4.39 -4.85 5.57
N LEU A 172 -4.63 -5.85 4.70
CA LEU A 172 -5.92 -6.01 4.00
C LEU A 172 -7.09 -6.25 4.97
N ALA A 173 -6.91 -7.11 5.98
CA ALA A 173 -7.95 -7.36 6.97
C ALA A 173 -8.32 -6.10 7.77
N VAL A 174 -7.32 -5.30 8.17
CA VAL A 174 -7.50 -3.99 8.84
C VAL A 174 -8.31 -3.05 7.95
N LEU A 175 -7.95 -2.95 6.68
CA LEU A 175 -8.60 -2.09 5.70
C LEU A 175 -10.06 -2.52 5.51
N PHE A 176 -10.32 -3.81 5.24
CA PHE A 176 -11.68 -4.32 5.07
C PHE A 176 -12.49 -4.36 6.37
N LEU A 177 -11.87 -4.30 7.55
CA LEU A 177 -12.59 -4.14 8.80
C LEU A 177 -13.05 -2.68 9.02
N GLY A 178 -12.24 -1.70 8.62
CA GLY A 178 -12.44 -0.28 8.89
C GLY A 178 -13.27 0.47 7.86
N HIS A 179 -13.24 0.06 6.59
CA HIS A 179 -13.75 0.87 5.49
C HIS A 179 -14.76 0.13 4.63
N ASP A 180 -15.78 0.85 4.17
CA ASP A 180 -16.80 0.32 3.28
C ASP A 180 -16.25 0.11 1.86
N VAL A 181 -16.82 -0.87 1.18
CA VAL A 181 -16.54 -1.20 -0.22
C VAL A 181 -17.82 -1.02 -1.01
N THR A 182 -17.80 -0.15 -2.02
CA THR A 182 -18.97 0.15 -2.86
C THR A 182 -18.63 0.02 -4.33
N SER A 183 -19.66 -0.04 -5.19
CA SER A 183 -19.47 -0.12 -6.64
C SER A 183 -18.78 1.12 -7.21
N THR A 184 -18.91 2.27 -6.53
CA THR A 184 -18.18 3.51 -6.83
C THR A 184 -18.09 4.35 -5.54
N ALA A 185 -16.92 4.94 -5.30
CA ALA A 185 -16.70 5.79 -4.13
C ALA A 185 -17.37 7.17 -4.23
N ASN A 186 -17.76 7.60 -5.44
CA ASN A 186 -18.40 8.92 -5.67
C ASN A 186 -17.63 10.11 -5.05
N GLY A 187 -16.30 10.01 -4.97
CA GLY A 187 -15.44 11.03 -4.35
C GLY A 187 -15.29 10.92 -2.83
N ASP A 188 -15.90 9.92 -2.18
CA ASP A 188 -15.65 9.62 -0.77
C ASP A 188 -14.27 8.99 -0.61
N ARG A 189 -13.43 9.61 0.20
CA ARG A 189 -12.03 9.19 0.43
C ARG A 189 -11.90 8.00 1.37
N GLU A 190 -12.91 7.77 2.21
CA GLU A 190 -12.93 6.69 3.20
C GLU A 190 -13.67 5.44 2.70
N VAL A 191 -13.93 5.37 1.40
CA VAL A 191 -14.61 4.24 0.74
C VAL A 191 -13.71 3.63 -0.34
N VAL A 192 -13.67 2.31 -0.39
CA VAL A 192 -12.98 1.56 -1.45
C VAL A 192 -13.88 1.47 -2.68
N ASP A 193 -13.40 1.95 -3.82
CA ASP A 193 -14.08 1.89 -5.11
C ASP A 193 -13.84 0.52 -5.78
N ALA A 194 -14.77 -0.41 -5.59
CA ALA A 194 -14.71 -1.74 -6.18
C ALA A 194 -14.83 -1.71 -7.71
N GLY A 195 -15.57 -0.75 -8.26
CA GLY A 195 -15.71 -0.59 -9.71
C GLY A 195 -14.38 -0.19 -10.35
N ARG A 196 -13.63 0.70 -9.71
CA ARG A 196 -12.28 1.08 -10.18
C ARG A 196 -11.32 -0.10 -10.13
N ILE A 197 -11.30 -0.86 -9.03
CA ILE A 197 -10.46 -2.07 -8.92
C ILE A 197 -10.86 -3.07 -10.00
N ALA A 198 -12.15 -3.33 -10.17
CA ALA A 198 -12.66 -4.26 -11.16
C ALA A 198 -12.31 -3.84 -12.59
N ALA A 199 -12.37 -2.55 -12.91
CA ALA A 199 -11.96 -2.03 -14.22
C ALA A 199 -10.48 -2.31 -14.53
N ILE A 200 -9.57 -2.09 -13.55
CA ILE A 200 -8.14 -2.37 -13.72
C ILE A 200 -7.92 -3.88 -13.90
N LEU A 201 -8.48 -4.71 -13.04
CA LEU A 201 -8.27 -6.15 -13.03
C LEU A 201 -8.96 -6.86 -14.20
N SER A 202 -9.95 -6.24 -14.84
CA SER A 202 -10.62 -6.80 -16.03
C SER A 202 -9.76 -6.77 -17.28
N ASP A 203 -8.66 -6.00 -17.29
CA ASP A 203 -7.74 -5.92 -18.43
C ASP A 203 -6.44 -6.72 -18.19
N ASP A 204 -6.11 -7.04 -16.94
CA ASP A 204 -4.95 -7.84 -16.54
C ASP A 204 -5.38 -9.14 -15.83
N TRP A 205 -5.31 -10.28 -16.54
CA TRP A 205 -5.64 -11.58 -15.97
C TRP A 205 -4.71 -12.00 -14.84
N GLY A 206 -3.42 -11.68 -14.96
CA GLY A 206 -2.43 -12.06 -13.95
C GLY A 206 -2.70 -11.34 -12.63
N PHE A 207 -2.92 -10.04 -12.69
CA PHE A 207 -3.27 -9.24 -11.53
C PHE A 207 -4.63 -9.65 -10.94
N TRP A 208 -5.63 -9.91 -11.79
CA TRP A 208 -6.92 -10.43 -11.34
C TRP A 208 -6.77 -11.76 -10.60
N TYR A 209 -5.99 -12.71 -11.17
CA TYR A 209 -5.77 -14.02 -10.56
C TYR A 209 -5.09 -13.88 -9.19
N GLU A 210 -4.01 -13.10 -9.09
CA GLU A 210 -3.32 -12.85 -7.84
C GLU A 210 -4.24 -12.21 -6.80
N SER A 211 -5.00 -11.19 -7.20
CA SER A 211 -5.94 -10.49 -6.33
C SER A 211 -6.99 -11.44 -5.75
N THR A 212 -7.58 -12.31 -6.57
CA THR A 212 -8.58 -13.28 -6.09
C THR A 212 -8.00 -14.27 -5.08
N GLN A 213 -6.75 -14.72 -5.28
CA GLN A 213 -6.05 -15.57 -4.31
C GLN A 213 -5.77 -14.81 -3.00
N ASN A 214 -5.33 -13.55 -3.09
CA ASN A 214 -5.01 -12.75 -1.91
C ASN A 214 -6.26 -12.37 -1.10
N LEU A 215 -7.39 -12.10 -1.75
CA LEU A 215 -8.68 -11.91 -1.07
C LEU A 215 -9.11 -13.17 -0.31
N GLU A 216 -9.00 -14.35 -0.92
CA GLU A 216 -9.33 -15.61 -0.25
C GLU A 216 -8.40 -15.89 0.94
N LYS A 217 -7.08 -15.66 0.80
CA LYS A 217 -6.12 -15.79 1.91
C LYS A 217 -6.45 -14.81 3.05
N THR A 218 -6.92 -13.60 2.74
CA THR A 218 -7.34 -12.61 3.75
C THR A 218 -8.56 -13.11 4.55
N LYS A 219 -9.56 -13.69 3.87
CA LYS A 219 -10.71 -14.33 4.55
C LYS A 219 -10.25 -15.47 5.45
N GLN A 220 -9.39 -16.35 4.95
CA GLN A 220 -8.86 -17.49 5.72
C GLN A 220 -8.08 -17.04 6.96
N LEU A 221 -7.22 -16.00 6.82
CA LEU A 221 -6.49 -15.41 7.95
C LEU A 221 -7.46 -14.85 9.00
N SER A 222 -8.49 -14.14 8.58
CA SER A 222 -9.49 -13.53 9.47
C SER A 222 -10.26 -14.61 10.25
N ARG A 223 -10.67 -15.70 9.59
CA ARG A 223 -11.29 -16.87 10.25
C ARG A 223 -10.33 -17.52 11.26
N GLY A 224 -9.05 -17.64 10.91
CA GLY A 224 -8.02 -18.13 11.82
C GLY A 224 -7.95 -17.29 13.10
N PHE A 225 -7.91 -15.97 12.98
CA PHE A 225 -7.93 -15.07 14.14
C PHE A 225 -9.19 -15.18 14.98
N ALA A 226 -10.35 -15.48 14.37
CA ALA A 226 -11.58 -15.72 15.13
C ALA A 226 -11.51 -17.04 15.91
N SER A 227 -10.97 -18.09 15.33
CA SER A 227 -10.77 -19.36 16.02
C SER A 227 -9.81 -19.29 17.21
N GLU A 228 -8.87 -18.32 17.15
CA GLU A 228 -7.94 -17.97 18.24
C GLU A 228 -8.56 -16.98 19.26
N GLY A 229 -9.79 -16.51 19.06
CA GLY A 229 -10.43 -15.51 19.92
C GLY A 229 -9.82 -14.09 19.79
N ARG A 230 -9.09 -13.83 18.72
CA ARG A 230 -8.39 -12.54 18.48
C ARG A 230 -9.23 -11.52 17.73
N ILE A 231 -10.34 -11.94 17.15
CA ILE A 231 -11.34 -11.10 16.44
C ILE A 231 -12.73 -11.69 16.67
N ALA A 232 -13.74 -10.84 16.75
CA ALA A 232 -15.10 -11.29 16.95
C ALA A 232 -15.73 -11.84 15.64
N PRO A 233 -16.68 -12.80 15.70
CA PRO A 233 -17.30 -13.38 14.51
C PRO A 233 -18.01 -12.35 13.60
N ASP A 234 -18.61 -11.32 14.18
CA ASP A 234 -19.26 -10.23 13.43
C ASP A 234 -18.25 -9.36 12.67
N GLN A 235 -17.04 -9.19 13.22
CA GLN A 235 -15.94 -8.50 12.53
C GLN A 235 -15.45 -9.32 11.33
N VAL A 236 -15.35 -10.66 11.46
CA VAL A 236 -15.03 -11.54 10.32
C VAL A 236 -16.11 -11.43 9.25
N ALA A 237 -17.39 -11.50 9.64
CA ALA A 237 -18.51 -11.38 8.70
C ALA A 237 -18.47 -10.03 7.95
N ARG A 238 -18.07 -8.96 8.60
CA ARG A 238 -17.90 -7.63 7.98
C ARG A 238 -16.77 -7.62 6.96
N ILE A 239 -15.59 -8.17 7.31
CA ILE A 239 -14.46 -8.30 6.37
C ILE A 239 -14.87 -9.11 5.15
N GLU A 240 -15.51 -10.27 5.36
CA GLU A 240 -15.94 -11.15 4.27
C GLU A 240 -17.03 -10.52 3.41
N GLY A 241 -17.98 -9.80 4.00
CA GLY A 241 -19.03 -9.09 3.27
C GLY A 241 -18.45 -8.01 2.35
N ARG A 242 -17.47 -7.23 2.82
CA ARG A 242 -16.80 -6.20 2.02
C ARG A 242 -15.93 -6.80 0.93
N ILE A 243 -15.21 -7.87 1.21
CA ILE A 243 -14.50 -8.65 0.19
C ILE A 243 -15.49 -9.20 -0.83
N GLY A 244 -16.63 -9.73 -0.39
CA GLY A 244 -17.71 -10.22 -1.27
C GLY A 244 -18.25 -9.15 -2.22
N THR A 245 -18.38 -7.90 -1.76
CA THR A 245 -18.76 -6.77 -2.62
C THR A 245 -17.73 -6.52 -3.72
N LEU A 246 -16.44 -6.56 -3.38
CA LEU A 246 -15.37 -6.45 -4.37
C LEU A 246 -15.37 -7.63 -5.35
N GLU A 247 -15.52 -8.86 -4.87
CA GLU A 247 -15.60 -10.06 -5.71
C GLU A 247 -16.79 -9.99 -6.70
N GLN A 248 -17.95 -9.51 -6.26
CA GLN A 248 -19.10 -9.27 -7.14
C GLN A 248 -18.80 -8.25 -8.22
N ALA A 249 -18.15 -7.13 -7.89
CA ALA A 249 -17.73 -6.14 -8.86
C ALA A 249 -16.74 -6.74 -9.89
N LEU A 250 -15.77 -7.56 -9.43
CA LEU A 250 -14.83 -8.26 -10.30
C LEU A 250 -15.53 -9.22 -11.27
N GLN A 251 -16.63 -9.85 -10.86
CA GLN A 251 -17.41 -10.74 -11.73
C GLN A 251 -18.28 -9.99 -12.74
N ALA A 252 -18.84 -8.86 -12.32
CA ALA A 252 -19.78 -8.09 -13.13
C ALA A 252 -19.14 -7.36 -14.34
N VAL A 253 -17.85 -6.96 -14.22
CA VAL A 253 -17.17 -6.22 -15.28
C VAL A 253 -16.76 -7.15 -16.43
N PRO A 254 -17.11 -6.79 -17.71
CA PRO A 254 -16.70 -7.53 -18.89
C PRO A 254 -15.17 -7.60 -19.01
N LYS A 255 -14.65 -8.77 -19.36
CA LYS A 255 -13.21 -8.99 -19.50
C LYS A 255 -12.71 -8.58 -20.88
N GLY A 256 -11.58 -7.85 -20.89
CA GLY A 256 -10.94 -7.39 -22.11
C GLY A 256 -10.35 -8.54 -22.96
N ARG A 257 -10.02 -8.24 -24.23
CA ARG A 257 -9.43 -9.25 -25.14
C ARG A 257 -8.07 -9.77 -24.62
N HIS A 258 -7.26 -8.92 -24.05
CA HIS A 258 -5.96 -9.29 -23.47
C HIS A 258 -6.15 -10.24 -22.31
N TRP A 259 -7.06 -9.92 -21.40
CA TRP A 259 -7.44 -10.77 -20.27
C TRP A 259 -7.90 -12.15 -20.75
N THR A 260 -8.86 -12.21 -21.70
CA THR A 260 -9.42 -13.46 -22.22
C THR A 260 -8.36 -14.32 -22.91
N LYS A 261 -7.44 -13.69 -23.67
CA LYS A 261 -6.31 -14.40 -24.31
C LYS A 261 -5.36 -14.96 -23.26
N ARG A 262 -5.02 -14.17 -22.24
CA ARG A 262 -4.12 -14.59 -21.17
C ARG A 262 -4.73 -15.68 -20.29
N ALA A 263 -6.03 -15.61 -20.01
CA ALA A 263 -6.76 -16.62 -19.25
C ALA A 263 -6.68 -18.04 -19.87
N LYS A 264 -6.62 -18.14 -21.20
CA LYS A 264 -6.43 -19.44 -21.89
C LYS A 264 -5.07 -20.07 -21.61
N VAL A 265 -4.06 -19.28 -21.31
CA VAL A 265 -2.73 -19.74 -20.92
C VAL A 265 -2.72 -20.12 -19.44
N GLY A 266 -3.49 -19.42 -18.63
CA GLY A 266 -3.61 -19.64 -17.19
C GLY A 266 -2.25 -19.56 -16.48
N THR A 267 -2.03 -20.45 -15.54
CA THR A 267 -0.80 -20.53 -14.72
C THR A 267 0.32 -21.34 -15.37
N SER A 268 0.14 -21.85 -16.62
CA SER A 268 1.17 -22.61 -17.32
C SER A 268 2.40 -21.76 -17.74
N LYS A 269 2.26 -20.43 -17.69
CA LYS A 269 3.37 -19.48 -17.85
C LYS A 269 3.32 -18.46 -16.72
N PRO A 270 4.47 -17.91 -16.27
CA PRO A 270 4.51 -16.86 -15.26
C PRO A 270 3.51 -15.72 -15.58
N TRP A 271 2.73 -15.31 -14.60
CA TRP A 271 1.71 -14.26 -14.73
C TRP A 271 2.04 -13.01 -13.93
N PHE A 272 3.15 -13.04 -13.22
CA PHE A 272 3.69 -11.98 -12.39
C PHE A 272 5.16 -11.74 -12.73
N ARG A 273 5.69 -10.60 -12.30
CA ARG A 273 7.14 -10.36 -12.25
C ARG A 273 7.68 -10.85 -10.91
N GLU A 274 8.85 -11.47 -10.94
CA GLU A 274 9.62 -11.67 -9.73
C GLU A 274 10.17 -10.31 -9.27
N VAL A 275 9.98 -10.00 -7.99
CA VAL A 275 10.52 -8.79 -7.37
C VAL A 275 11.87 -9.17 -6.80
N GLU A 276 12.93 -8.60 -7.37
CA GLU A 276 14.25 -8.69 -6.77
C GLU A 276 14.28 -7.77 -5.54
N GLU A 277 14.46 -8.36 -4.35
CA GLU A 277 14.77 -7.56 -3.17
C GLU A 277 16.11 -6.86 -3.41
N VAL A 278 16.14 -5.55 -3.34
CA VAL A 278 17.40 -4.81 -3.28
C VAL A 278 18.04 -5.16 -1.95
N VAL A 279 18.96 -6.13 -1.98
CA VAL A 279 19.74 -6.53 -0.80
C VAL A 279 20.57 -5.30 -0.40
N ARG A 280 20.34 -4.83 0.81
CA ARG A 280 21.05 -3.69 1.43
C ARG A 280 22.20 -4.19 2.28
#